data_a9d4b5f989aab3550c78c060fe4e6c93
#
_entry.id   a9d4b5f989aab3550c78c060fe4e6c93
#
_cell.length_a   1.000
_cell.length_b   1.000
_cell.length_c   1.000
_cell.angle_alpha   90.00
_cell.angle_beta   90.00
_cell.angle_gamma   90.00
#
_symmetry.space_group_name_H-M   'P 1'
#
loop_
_entity.id
_entity.type
_entity.pdbx_description
1 polymer ?
#
loop_
_entity_poly.entity_id
_entity_poly.type
_entity_poly.pdbx_seq_one_letter_code
_entity_poly.pdbx_strand_id
1 'polypeptide(L)'
;SYIINLYPPAGDIFAMVGLSGEELGEGLEFNNIKSAREVEKGVDVMVVRGEIANVSDQERMVPMIRVVLLDGNKEVIQSAVAAPLKNRLPAGATIAFGAKLPEPSALARSLEVTFSAPEK
;
A
#
# COMPACT_ATOMS: atom_id res chain seq x y z
N SER A 1 2.92 -8.19 1.71
CA SER A 1 2.48 -7.31 0.63
C SER A 1 1.01 -7.55 0.34
N TYR A 2 0.42 -6.60 -0.36
CA TYR A 2 -1.00 -6.58 -0.59
C TYR A 2 -1.20 -6.15 -2.03
N ILE A 3 -1.93 -6.93 -2.81
CA ILE A 3 -2.12 -6.66 -4.22
C ILE A 3 -3.59 -6.40 -4.48
N ILE A 4 -3.88 -5.29 -5.16
CA ILE A 4 -5.22 -4.94 -5.55
C ILE A 4 -5.29 -4.96 -7.06
N ASN A 5 -6.27 -5.69 -7.58
CA ASN A 5 -6.53 -5.73 -8.99
C ASN A 5 -7.34 -4.50 -9.37
N LEU A 6 -6.82 -3.71 -10.29
CA LEU A 6 -7.46 -2.47 -10.69
C LEU A 6 -8.39 -2.66 -11.89
N TYR A 7 -8.42 -3.84 -12.47
CA TYR A 7 -9.24 -4.09 -13.65
C TYR A 7 -9.94 -5.43 -13.50
N PRO A 8 -11.23 -5.48 -13.73
CA PRO A 8 -12.14 -4.41 -14.18
C PRO A 8 -12.36 -3.39 -13.08
N PRO A 9 -12.73 -2.16 -13.44
CA PRO A 9 -12.77 -1.07 -12.48
C PRO A 9 -13.94 -1.09 -11.52
N ALA A 10 -14.69 -2.08 -11.47
CA ALA A 10 -15.99 -2.06 -10.82
C ALA A 10 -15.94 -2.14 -9.31
N GLY A 11 -14.89 -1.73 -8.69
CA GLY A 11 -14.85 -1.68 -7.24
C GLY A 11 -14.66 -3.00 -6.57
N ASP A 12 -14.51 -4.06 -7.32
CA ASP A 12 -14.21 -5.35 -6.74
C ASP A 12 -12.76 -5.38 -6.37
N ILE A 13 -12.53 -5.44 -5.11
CA ILE A 13 -11.18 -5.47 -4.61
C ILE A 13 -10.83 -6.91 -4.29
N PHE A 14 -9.94 -7.46 -5.08
CA PHE A 14 -9.33 -8.72 -4.71
C PHE A 14 -8.06 -8.38 -3.99
N ALA A 15 -8.07 -8.60 -2.72
CA ALA A 15 -6.87 -8.39 -1.96
C ALA A 15 -6.20 -9.73 -1.80
N MET A 16 -5.03 -9.86 -2.39
CA MET A 16 -4.21 -11.02 -2.14
C MET A 16 -3.12 -10.62 -1.19
N VAL A 17 -3.06 -11.29 -0.06
CA VAL A 17 -1.99 -11.05 0.87
C VAL A 17 -0.82 -11.91 0.46
N GLY A 18 0.22 -11.29 -0.02
CA GLY A 18 1.45 -11.98 -0.29
C GLY A 18 2.24 -12.06 0.98
N LEU A 19 2.42 -13.25 1.47
CA LEU A 19 3.22 -13.44 2.67
C LEU A 19 4.56 -13.91 2.26
N SER A 20 5.53 -13.24 2.70
CA SER A 20 6.87 -13.65 2.36
C SER A 20 7.74 -13.73 3.56
N GLY A 21 7.32 -13.83 4.70
CA GLY A 21 8.15 -14.08 5.86
C GLY A 21 9.31 -13.13 6.02
N GLU A 22 9.19 -11.94 5.47
CA GLU A 22 10.24 -10.99 5.57
C GLU A 22 10.39 -10.44 6.92
N GLU A 23 11.57 -9.92 7.17
CA GLU A 23 11.83 -9.19 8.37
C GLU A 23 11.12 -7.87 8.40
N LEU A 24 10.98 -7.21 7.25
CA LEU A 24 10.30 -5.93 7.19
C LEU A 24 8.82 -6.13 7.38
N GLY A 25 8.27 -5.44 8.38
CA GLY A 25 6.86 -5.53 8.64
C GLY A 25 6.42 -6.80 9.33
N GLU A 26 7.35 -7.53 9.90
CA GLU A 26 6.98 -8.75 10.62
C GLU A 26 5.98 -8.42 11.72
N GLY A 27 4.90 -9.21 11.78
CA GLY A 27 3.84 -8.97 12.75
C GLY A 27 2.85 -7.91 12.35
N LEU A 28 3.01 -7.31 11.18
CA LEU A 28 2.12 -6.26 10.69
C LEU A 28 1.34 -6.76 9.47
N GLU A 29 0.10 -6.33 9.36
CA GLU A 29 -0.76 -6.68 8.23
C GLU A 29 -1.37 -5.43 7.64
N PHE A 30 -1.54 -5.43 6.32
CA PHE A 30 -2.32 -4.41 5.64
C PHE A 30 -3.77 -4.84 5.60
N ASN A 31 -4.68 -3.92 5.91
CA ASN A 31 -6.11 -4.19 5.88
C ASN A 31 -6.84 -3.04 5.22
N ASN A 32 -7.97 -3.35 4.62
CA ASN A 32 -8.91 -2.34 4.11
C ASN A 32 -8.25 -1.39 3.11
N ILE A 33 -7.45 -1.95 2.21
CA ILE A 33 -6.76 -1.15 1.20
C ILE A 33 -7.78 -0.74 0.14
N LYS A 34 -7.83 0.55 -0.14
CA LYS A 34 -8.72 1.11 -1.15
C LYS A 34 -7.96 2.11 -1.98
N SER A 35 -8.34 2.20 -3.23
CA SER A 35 -7.78 3.22 -4.13
C SER A 35 -8.92 4.00 -4.76
N ALA A 36 -8.66 5.26 -5.04
CA ALA A 36 -9.62 6.12 -5.69
C ALA A 36 -8.88 7.12 -6.55
N ARG A 37 -9.52 7.57 -7.62
CA ARG A 37 -8.98 8.64 -8.43
C ARG A 37 -9.60 9.94 -7.97
N GLU A 38 -8.75 10.94 -7.80
CA GLU A 38 -9.17 12.26 -7.38
C GLU A 38 -8.47 13.27 -8.27
N VAL A 39 -9.04 14.48 -8.32
CA VAL A 39 -8.40 15.57 -9.04
C VAL A 39 -7.96 16.58 -8.01
N GLU A 40 -6.66 16.87 -8.00
CA GLU A 40 -6.09 17.86 -7.09
C GLU A 40 -5.42 18.93 -7.92
N LYS A 41 -5.90 20.15 -7.81
CA LYS A 41 -5.34 21.28 -8.54
C LYS A 41 -5.25 21.00 -10.04
N GLY A 42 -6.27 20.35 -10.58
CA GLY A 42 -6.32 20.03 -12.00
C GLY A 42 -5.54 18.82 -12.44
N VAL A 43 -4.94 18.09 -11.51
CA VAL A 43 -4.12 16.92 -11.83
C VAL A 43 -4.80 15.67 -11.31
N ASP A 44 -4.85 14.63 -12.14
CA ASP A 44 -5.35 13.33 -11.73
C ASP A 44 -4.37 12.73 -10.74
N VAL A 45 -4.91 12.23 -9.63
CA VAL A 45 -4.11 11.59 -8.58
C VAL A 45 -4.80 10.30 -8.17
N MET A 46 -4.03 9.23 -8.06
CA MET A 46 -4.55 8.02 -7.44
C MET A 46 -4.21 8.08 -5.96
N VAL A 47 -5.23 7.99 -5.12
CA VAL A 47 -5.08 8.03 -3.68
C VAL A 47 -5.30 6.62 -3.16
N VAL A 48 -4.32 6.12 -2.42
CA VAL A 48 -4.37 4.78 -1.84
C VAL A 48 -4.46 4.97 -0.33
N ARG A 49 -5.46 4.35 0.29
CA ARG A 49 -5.65 4.43 1.73
C ARG A 49 -5.85 3.04 2.28
N GLY A 50 -5.42 2.86 3.50
CA GLY A 50 -5.60 1.57 4.14
C GLY A 50 -5.20 1.64 5.59
N GLU A 51 -5.06 0.48 6.19
CA GLU A 51 -4.71 0.35 7.59
C GLU A 51 -3.57 -0.65 7.74
N ILE A 52 -2.78 -0.43 8.77
CA ILE A 52 -1.74 -1.36 9.17
C ILE A 52 -2.08 -1.81 10.58
N ALA A 53 -2.20 -3.10 10.78
CA ALA A 53 -2.53 -3.69 12.06
C ALA A 53 -1.33 -4.48 12.59
N ASN A 54 -1.02 -4.28 13.85
CA ASN A 54 -0.01 -5.11 14.52
C ASN A 54 -0.73 -6.29 15.14
N VAL A 55 -0.56 -7.45 14.51
CA VAL A 55 -1.23 -8.68 14.96
C VAL A 55 -0.31 -9.51 15.84
N SER A 56 0.83 -8.96 16.23
CA SER A 56 1.73 -9.66 17.13
C SER A 56 1.45 -9.26 18.57
N ASP A 57 2.16 -9.88 19.48
CA ASP A 57 2.02 -9.58 20.91
C ASP A 57 3.09 -8.64 21.42
N GLN A 58 3.80 -7.98 20.52
CA GLN A 58 4.87 -7.05 20.87
C GLN A 58 4.70 -5.76 20.07
N GLU A 59 5.25 -4.68 20.62
CA GLU A 59 5.34 -3.45 19.84
C GLU A 59 6.25 -3.69 18.64
N ARG A 60 5.87 -3.14 17.49
CA ARG A 60 6.65 -3.32 16.26
C ARG A 60 6.96 -1.97 15.65
N MET A 61 8.10 -1.91 14.98
CA MET A 61 8.41 -0.75 14.16
C MET A 61 7.64 -0.85 12.85
N VAL A 62 7.13 0.30 12.40
CA VAL A 62 6.40 0.37 11.15
C VAL A 62 7.34 0.93 10.09
N PRO A 63 7.71 0.13 9.08
CA PRO A 63 8.61 0.62 8.03
C PRO A 63 7.91 1.61 7.12
N MET A 64 8.66 2.15 6.17
CA MET A 64 8.07 2.93 5.09
C MET A 64 7.13 2.05 4.29
N ILE A 65 6.15 2.67 3.68
CA ILE A 65 5.15 1.98 2.86
C ILE A 65 5.44 2.29 1.41
N ARG A 66 5.51 1.26 0.60
CA ARG A 66 5.73 1.43 -0.83
C ARG A 66 4.51 0.96 -1.59
N VAL A 67 4.05 1.81 -2.50
CA VAL A 67 2.92 1.49 -3.37
C VAL A 67 3.45 1.47 -4.79
N VAL A 68 3.18 0.39 -5.51
CA VAL A 68 3.60 0.28 -6.90
C VAL A 68 2.40 -0.02 -7.77
N LEU A 69 2.44 0.49 -8.99
CA LEU A 69 1.46 0.13 -10.02
C LEU A 69 2.12 -0.81 -10.99
N LEU A 70 1.39 -1.85 -11.34
CA LEU A 70 1.89 -2.90 -12.23
C LEU A 70 1.03 -2.93 -13.48
N ASP A 71 1.67 -3.21 -14.62
CA ASP A 71 0.95 -3.35 -15.88
C ASP A 71 0.41 -4.77 -16.05
N GLY A 72 -0.11 -5.06 -17.23
CA GLY A 72 -0.68 -6.37 -17.50
C GLY A 72 0.34 -7.50 -17.47
N ASN A 73 1.62 -7.19 -17.58
CA ASN A 73 2.69 -8.16 -17.47
C ASN A 73 3.32 -8.21 -16.10
N LYS A 74 2.70 -7.52 -15.15
CA LYS A 74 3.14 -7.47 -13.75
C LYS A 74 4.48 -6.78 -13.58
N GLU A 75 4.77 -5.85 -14.47
CA GLU A 75 5.97 -5.02 -14.35
C GLU A 75 5.62 -3.72 -13.66
N VAL A 76 6.53 -3.25 -12.82
CA VAL A 76 6.33 -2.00 -12.09
C VAL A 76 6.49 -0.84 -13.07
N ILE A 77 5.45 -0.03 -13.19
CA ILE A 77 5.47 1.12 -14.08
C ILE A 77 5.39 2.44 -13.33
N GLN A 78 5.13 2.39 -12.03
CA GLN A 78 5.03 3.59 -11.23
C GLN A 78 5.13 3.20 -9.77
N SER A 79 5.75 4.04 -8.95
CA SER A 79 5.85 3.73 -7.53
C SER A 79 5.86 5.01 -6.71
N ALA A 80 5.50 4.87 -5.45
CA ALA A 80 5.57 5.94 -4.49
C ALA A 80 5.89 5.33 -3.12
N VAL A 81 6.55 6.11 -2.28
CA VAL A 81 6.88 5.69 -0.93
C VAL A 81 6.25 6.69 0.03
N ALA A 82 5.64 6.19 1.07
CA ALA A 82 5.00 7.02 2.07
C ALA A 82 5.50 6.64 3.45
N ALA A 83 5.59 7.64 4.33
CA ALA A 83 5.95 7.38 5.71
C ALA A 83 4.69 7.01 6.49
N PRO A 84 4.81 6.11 7.47
CA PRO A 84 3.67 5.82 8.33
C PRO A 84 3.40 7.02 9.25
N LEU A 85 2.17 7.10 9.74
CA LEU A 85 1.82 8.15 10.70
C LEU A 85 2.61 8.02 11.99
N LYS A 86 2.91 6.80 12.37
CA LYS A 86 3.75 6.51 13.53
C LYS A 86 4.73 5.45 13.15
N ASN A 87 5.95 5.56 13.66
CA ASN A 87 6.97 4.58 13.33
C ASN A 87 6.98 3.39 14.30
N ARG A 88 6.12 3.41 15.32
CA ARG A 88 5.96 2.30 16.24
C ARG A 88 4.49 2.05 16.48
N LEU A 89 4.14 0.79 16.60
CA LEU A 89 2.74 0.41 16.75
C LEU A 89 2.65 -0.62 17.88
N PRO A 90 1.92 -0.31 18.94
CA PRO A 90 1.77 -1.27 20.03
C PRO A 90 1.07 -2.54 19.58
N ALA A 91 1.24 -3.60 20.36
CA ALA A 91 0.58 -4.87 20.08
C ALA A 91 -0.93 -4.67 19.98
N GLY A 92 -1.52 -5.22 18.94
CA GLY A 92 -2.97 -5.16 18.75
C GLY A 92 -3.49 -3.85 18.22
N ALA A 93 -2.62 -2.85 17.98
CA ALA A 93 -3.08 -1.55 17.52
C ALA A 93 -3.14 -1.48 16.00
N THR A 94 -3.89 -0.53 15.50
CA THR A 94 -4.06 -0.31 14.06
C THR A 94 -3.89 1.18 13.78
N ILE A 95 -3.21 1.51 12.68
CA ILE A 95 -3.10 2.88 12.22
C ILE A 95 -3.48 2.97 10.75
N ALA A 96 -3.94 4.14 10.36
CA ALA A 96 -4.25 4.39 8.95
C ALA A 96 -2.99 4.82 8.21
N PHE A 97 -2.99 4.61 6.90
CA PHE A 97 -1.94 5.16 6.05
C PHE A 97 -2.56 5.64 4.76
N GLY A 98 -1.83 6.48 4.06
CA GLY A 98 -2.24 6.94 2.75
C GLY A 98 -1.04 7.24 1.88
N ALA A 99 -1.22 7.09 0.59
CA ALA A 99 -0.19 7.41 -0.40
C ALA A 99 -0.86 7.97 -1.63
N LYS A 100 -0.13 8.78 -2.38
CA LYS A 100 -0.65 9.39 -3.60
C LYS A 100 0.30 9.14 -4.74
N LEU A 101 -0.29 8.82 -5.90
CA LEU A 101 0.47 8.66 -7.13
C LEU A 101 -0.11 9.64 -8.15
N PRO A 102 0.62 10.73 -8.46
CA PRO A 102 0.12 11.69 -9.43
C PRO A 102 0.16 11.10 -10.84
N GLU A 103 -0.84 11.46 -11.61
CA GLU A 103 -0.94 11.07 -13.01
C GLU A 103 -0.77 9.58 -13.20
N PRO A 104 -1.66 8.77 -12.60
CA PRO A 104 -1.50 7.32 -12.69
C PRO A 104 -1.58 6.86 -14.14
N SER A 105 -0.71 5.91 -14.47
CA SER A 105 -0.62 5.40 -15.84
C SER A 105 -1.90 4.68 -16.25
N ALA A 106 -2.32 4.90 -17.49
CA ALA A 106 -3.45 4.18 -18.05
C ALA A 106 -3.13 2.69 -18.26
N LEU A 107 -1.86 2.31 -18.21
CA LEU A 107 -1.47 0.91 -18.36
C LEU A 107 -1.56 0.14 -17.07
N ALA A 108 -1.81 0.80 -15.95
CA ALA A 108 -1.85 0.13 -14.66
C ALA A 108 -3.02 -0.86 -14.61
N ARG A 109 -2.74 -2.06 -14.14
CA ARG A 109 -3.75 -3.11 -14.01
C ARG A 109 -3.88 -3.59 -12.58
N SER A 110 -2.86 -3.42 -11.77
CA SER A 110 -2.91 -3.82 -10.37
C SER A 110 -2.04 -2.90 -9.55
N LEU A 111 -2.27 -2.92 -8.26
CA LEU A 111 -1.57 -2.10 -7.29
C LEU A 111 -1.10 -3.00 -6.18
N GLU A 112 0.16 -2.84 -5.79
CA GLU A 112 0.73 -3.62 -4.70
C GLU A 112 1.20 -2.68 -3.62
N VAL A 113 0.89 -3.01 -2.36
CA VAL A 113 1.35 -2.25 -1.21
C VAL A 113 2.27 -3.16 -0.41
N THR A 114 3.46 -2.68 -0.14
CA THR A 114 4.43 -3.44 0.63
C THR A 114 5.17 -2.52 1.58
N PHE A 115 5.95 -3.09 2.47
CA PHE A 115 6.85 -2.34 3.32
C PHE A 115 8.19 -2.19 2.62
N SER A 116 8.84 -1.06 2.90
CA SER A 116 10.09 -0.73 2.28
C SER A 116 11.09 -0.35 3.35
N ALA A 117 12.35 -0.65 3.11
CA ALA A 117 13.41 -0.23 4.02
C ALA A 117 13.53 1.28 4.00
N PRO A 118 13.90 1.89 5.14
CA PRO A 118 14.13 3.33 5.14
C PRO A 118 15.28 3.68 4.22
N GLU A 119 15.14 4.82 3.58
CA GLU A 119 16.21 5.33 2.74
C GLU A 119 17.28 5.97 3.58
N LYS A 120 18.48 5.89 3.13
CA LYS A 120 19.60 6.49 3.83
C LYS A 120 20.02 7.78 3.21
#